data_f495daab8e893836e31ccc0ecd114de3
#
_entry.id   f495daab8e893836e31ccc0ecd114de3
#
_cell.length_a   1.000
_cell.length_b   1.000
_cell.length_c   1.000
_cell.angle_alpha   90.00
_cell.angle_beta   90.00
_cell.angle_gamma   90.00
#
_symmetry.space_group_name_H-M   'P 1'
#
loop_
_entity.id
_entity.type
_entity.pdbx_description
1 polymer ?
#
loop_
_entity_poly.entity_id
_entity_poly.type
_entity_poly.pdbx_seq_one_letter_code
_entity_poly.pdbx_strand_id
1 'polypeptide(L)'
;MITLDNLRDALRALCYEPSGDGTVYQKSWEETSAQITVDFSKKRIGYPKDLGVKVNKDTTCNFSDNENFVVLACVTMLLDKGYRPESLELEREWALGHEQKSGRADICINDERGDTLAIVECKTPGTEFKNEFKNMQSDGGQLLSYWQQERATRWLVLFACDFINNEIVPDQVSINCSDDENFIALAKRDDTIALYRDAHTVEQLHQVWTETYNQQVEGNILFGDRSTAYHPMVPPLLKKDLVDFRAEDSIVNRFEEILRHNNVSDKENAFNRLIALFIAKLQDELSKMPTQEIEFQY
;
A
#
# COMPACT_ATOMS: atom_id res chain seq x y z
N MET A 1 -13.77 2.73 -16.98
CA MET A 1 -13.54 1.37 -16.48
C MET A 1 -12.65 0.61 -17.45
N ILE A 2 -11.68 -0.14 -16.95
CA ILE A 2 -10.89 -1.07 -17.77
C ILE A 2 -11.77 -2.27 -18.12
N THR A 3 -11.87 -2.58 -19.40
CA THR A 3 -12.65 -3.69 -19.96
C THR A 3 -11.82 -4.41 -21.01
N LEU A 4 -12.26 -5.58 -21.45
CA LEU A 4 -11.57 -6.31 -22.51
C LEU A 4 -11.43 -5.48 -23.80
N ASP A 5 -12.40 -4.63 -24.11
CA ASP A 5 -12.42 -3.83 -25.34
C ASP A 5 -11.33 -2.74 -25.34
N ASN A 6 -11.01 -2.16 -24.19
CA ASN A 6 -9.98 -1.11 -24.04
C ASN A 6 -8.70 -1.59 -23.34
N LEU A 7 -8.62 -2.89 -23.01
CA LEU A 7 -7.48 -3.42 -22.24
C LEU A 7 -6.12 -3.14 -22.88
N ARG A 8 -6.02 -3.22 -24.22
CA ARG A 8 -4.75 -2.94 -24.91
C ARG A 8 -4.29 -1.49 -24.73
N ASP A 9 -5.22 -0.55 -24.70
CA ASP A 9 -4.90 0.87 -24.53
C ASP A 9 -4.60 1.17 -23.05
N ALA A 10 -5.32 0.54 -22.13
CA ALA A 10 -5.01 0.60 -20.70
C ALA A 10 -3.62 0.00 -20.38
N LEU A 11 -3.24 -1.11 -21.04
CA LEU A 11 -1.91 -1.70 -20.89
C LEU A 11 -0.81 -0.75 -21.41
N ARG A 12 -1.03 -0.06 -22.54
CA ARG A 12 -0.08 0.95 -23.02
C ARG A 12 0.06 2.13 -22.04
N ALA A 13 -1.06 2.58 -21.46
CA ALA A 13 -1.03 3.61 -20.42
C ALA A 13 -0.30 3.16 -19.15
N LEU A 14 -0.32 1.88 -18.84
CA LEU A 14 0.49 1.24 -17.78
C LEU A 14 1.93 0.91 -18.22
N CYS A 15 2.37 1.39 -19.39
CA CYS A 15 3.69 1.15 -19.97
C CYS A 15 4.00 -0.33 -20.26
N TYR A 16 2.99 -1.11 -20.66
CA TYR A 16 3.23 -2.43 -21.22
C TYR A 16 3.53 -2.32 -22.72
N GLU A 17 4.48 -3.11 -23.19
CA GLU A 17 4.87 -3.19 -24.59
C GLU A 17 4.35 -4.47 -25.24
N PRO A 18 3.88 -4.40 -26.49
CA PRO A 18 3.51 -5.59 -27.25
C PRO A 18 4.75 -6.39 -27.62
N SER A 19 4.68 -7.71 -27.46
CA SER A 19 5.72 -8.66 -27.88
C SER A 19 5.29 -9.39 -29.16
N GLY A 20 6.23 -9.57 -30.08
CA GLY A 20 6.02 -10.35 -31.29
C GLY A 20 4.91 -9.82 -32.20
N ASP A 21 3.85 -10.60 -32.36
CA ASP A 21 2.68 -10.28 -33.22
C ASP A 21 1.64 -9.38 -32.53
N GLY A 22 1.93 -8.89 -31.31
CA GLY A 22 1.02 -8.05 -30.53
C GLY A 22 -0.09 -8.80 -29.82
N THR A 23 0.00 -10.13 -29.74
CA THR A 23 -0.94 -10.94 -28.95
C THR A 23 -0.58 -11.00 -27.47
N VAL A 24 0.69 -10.73 -27.13
CA VAL A 24 1.19 -10.68 -25.75
C VAL A 24 1.69 -9.27 -25.47
N TYR A 25 1.28 -8.74 -24.33
CA TYR A 25 1.81 -7.51 -23.74
C TYR A 25 2.65 -7.85 -22.53
N GLN A 26 3.76 -7.13 -22.33
CA GLN A 26 4.66 -7.37 -21.20
C GLN A 26 5.20 -6.06 -20.64
N LYS A 27 5.44 -6.06 -19.32
CA LYS A 27 6.15 -4.99 -18.61
C LYS A 27 7.17 -5.62 -17.68
N SER A 28 8.38 -5.06 -17.68
CA SER A 28 9.50 -5.55 -16.87
C SER A 28 10.02 -4.44 -15.95
N TRP A 29 10.49 -4.83 -14.77
CA TRP A 29 11.14 -3.97 -13.78
C TRP A 29 12.58 -4.42 -13.61
N GLU A 30 13.54 -3.60 -14.06
CA GLU A 30 14.96 -3.96 -14.09
C GLU A 30 15.53 -4.26 -12.71
N GLU A 31 15.15 -3.47 -11.69
CA GLU A 31 15.69 -3.60 -10.34
C GLU A 31 15.35 -4.94 -9.67
N THR A 32 14.19 -5.50 -9.97
CA THR A 32 13.71 -6.77 -9.41
C THR A 32 13.75 -7.91 -10.42
N SER A 33 14.04 -7.61 -11.70
CA SER A 33 13.89 -8.54 -12.83
C SER A 33 12.46 -9.10 -12.98
N ALA A 34 11.48 -8.49 -12.31
CA ALA A 34 10.08 -8.91 -12.40
C ALA A 34 9.52 -8.61 -13.80
N GLN A 35 8.62 -9.47 -14.25
CA GLN A 35 7.88 -9.27 -15.50
C GLN A 35 6.44 -9.73 -15.33
N ILE A 36 5.49 -8.88 -15.73
CA ILE A 36 4.09 -9.27 -15.91
C ILE A 36 3.81 -9.41 -17.39
N THR A 37 3.07 -10.46 -17.75
CA THR A 37 2.63 -10.74 -19.12
C THR A 37 1.12 -10.79 -19.23
N VAL A 38 0.56 -10.28 -20.31
CA VAL A 38 -0.88 -10.33 -20.61
C VAL A 38 -1.05 -10.96 -21.99
N ASP A 39 -1.47 -12.22 -22.02
CA ASP A 39 -1.61 -13.03 -23.24
C ASP A 39 -3.07 -13.04 -23.70
N PHE A 40 -3.36 -12.32 -24.77
CA PHE A 40 -4.71 -12.23 -25.35
C PHE A 40 -5.15 -13.53 -26.04
N SER A 41 -4.20 -14.32 -26.55
CA SER A 41 -4.51 -15.59 -27.20
C SER A 41 -4.99 -16.64 -26.22
N LYS A 42 -4.38 -16.65 -25.03
CA LYS A 42 -4.72 -17.56 -23.91
C LYS A 42 -5.69 -16.95 -22.93
N LYS A 43 -6.00 -15.65 -23.06
CA LYS A 43 -6.78 -14.86 -22.11
C LYS A 43 -6.23 -15.00 -20.67
N ARG A 44 -4.93 -14.79 -20.53
CA ARG A 44 -4.21 -15.02 -19.28
C ARG A 44 -3.34 -13.84 -18.86
N ILE A 45 -3.31 -13.61 -17.54
CA ILE A 45 -2.39 -12.66 -16.89
C ILE A 45 -1.35 -13.51 -16.16
N GLY A 46 -0.07 -13.30 -16.47
CA GLY A 46 1.06 -13.97 -15.85
C GLY A 46 1.78 -13.04 -14.88
N TYR A 47 1.66 -13.32 -13.59
CA TYR A 47 2.40 -12.64 -12.54
C TYR A 47 3.77 -13.32 -12.29
N PRO A 48 4.80 -12.61 -11.81
CA PRO A 48 6.16 -13.12 -11.64
C PRO A 48 6.29 -14.03 -10.40
N LYS A 49 5.67 -15.22 -10.47
CA LYS A 49 5.69 -16.23 -9.39
C LYS A 49 7.10 -16.69 -9.05
N ASP A 50 7.97 -16.80 -10.04
CA ASP A 50 9.37 -17.25 -9.89
C ASP A 50 10.21 -16.23 -9.10
N LEU A 51 9.74 -14.98 -9.01
CA LEU A 51 10.39 -13.90 -8.29
C LEU A 51 9.67 -13.54 -6.97
N GLY A 52 8.81 -14.42 -6.51
CA GLY A 52 8.23 -14.35 -5.17
C GLY A 52 6.81 -13.83 -5.07
N VAL A 53 6.18 -13.33 -6.16
CA VAL A 53 4.73 -13.03 -6.11
C VAL A 53 3.98 -14.34 -5.82
N LYS A 54 3.36 -14.39 -4.66
CA LYS A 54 2.58 -15.55 -4.27
C LYS A 54 1.17 -15.43 -4.85
N VAL A 55 0.75 -16.41 -5.62
CA VAL A 55 -0.60 -16.48 -6.20
C VAL A 55 -1.27 -17.76 -5.72
N ASN A 56 -2.22 -17.65 -4.80
CA ASN A 56 -2.84 -18.82 -4.17
C ASN A 56 -3.86 -19.49 -5.07
N LYS A 57 -4.54 -18.72 -5.91
CA LYS A 57 -5.45 -19.23 -6.95
C LYS A 57 -5.24 -18.50 -8.26
N ASP A 58 -5.77 -19.04 -9.35
CA ASP A 58 -5.65 -18.46 -10.70
C ASP A 58 -6.91 -17.67 -11.12
N THR A 59 -7.79 -17.26 -10.16
CA THR A 59 -9.04 -16.60 -10.52
C THR A 59 -8.82 -15.18 -11.01
N THR A 60 -7.80 -14.48 -10.51
CA THR A 60 -7.38 -13.16 -10.98
C THR A 60 -6.41 -13.21 -12.17
N CYS A 61 -5.97 -14.43 -12.57
CA CYS A 61 -5.01 -14.63 -13.65
C CYS A 61 -5.65 -14.79 -15.03
N ASN A 62 -6.89 -14.37 -15.23
CA ASN A 62 -7.63 -14.56 -16.49
C ASN A 62 -8.53 -13.36 -16.82
N PHE A 63 -9.23 -13.41 -17.94
CA PHE A 63 -10.07 -12.33 -18.47
C PHE A 63 -11.57 -12.53 -18.19
N SER A 64 -11.94 -13.36 -17.19
CA SER A 64 -13.34 -13.69 -16.93
C SER A 64 -14.11 -12.54 -16.28
N ASP A 65 -13.41 -11.65 -15.58
CA ASP A 65 -13.99 -10.51 -14.88
C ASP A 65 -13.18 -9.25 -15.13
N ASN A 66 -13.85 -8.10 -15.20
CA ASN A 66 -13.18 -6.80 -15.31
C ASN A 66 -12.44 -6.40 -14.01
N GLU A 67 -12.83 -6.94 -12.88
CA GLU A 67 -12.13 -6.76 -11.59
C GLU A 67 -10.70 -7.30 -11.67
N ASN A 68 -10.45 -8.37 -12.44
CA ASN A 68 -9.11 -8.89 -12.67
C ASN A 68 -8.17 -7.88 -13.36
N PHE A 69 -8.72 -6.98 -14.17
CA PHE A 69 -7.96 -5.89 -14.77
C PHE A 69 -7.66 -4.76 -13.77
N VAL A 70 -8.52 -4.57 -12.77
CA VAL A 70 -8.26 -3.67 -11.65
C VAL A 70 -7.14 -4.23 -10.77
N VAL A 71 -7.18 -5.53 -10.46
CA VAL A 71 -6.09 -6.23 -9.74
C VAL A 71 -4.77 -6.10 -10.52
N LEU A 72 -4.78 -6.33 -11.84
CA LEU A 72 -3.59 -6.16 -12.69
C LEU A 72 -3.03 -4.72 -12.60
N ALA A 73 -3.90 -3.72 -12.70
CA ALA A 73 -3.49 -2.32 -12.60
C ALA A 73 -2.89 -2.03 -11.21
N CYS A 74 -3.52 -2.48 -10.13
CA CYS A 74 -3.03 -2.31 -8.77
C CYS A 74 -1.64 -2.95 -8.58
N VAL A 75 -1.46 -4.21 -8.96
CA VAL A 75 -0.15 -4.90 -8.85
C VAL A 75 0.91 -4.20 -9.69
N THR A 76 0.57 -3.75 -10.91
CA THR A 76 1.49 -2.99 -11.77
C THR A 76 1.94 -1.70 -11.07
N MET A 77 0.99 -0.95 -10.52
CA MET A 77 1.28 0.31 -9.80
C MET A 77 2.09 0.09 -8.52
N LEU A 78 1.86 -1.01 -7.82
CA LEU A 78 2.67 -1.39 -6.64
C LEU A 78 4.13 -1.66 -7.05
N LEU A 79 4.36 -2.43 -8.10
CA LEU A 79 5.70 -2.68 -8.62
C LEU A 79 6.36 -1.39 -9.16
N ASP A 80 5.61 -0.51 -9.85
CA ASP A 80 6.07 0.80 -10.29
C ASP A 80 6.48 1.71 -9.12
N LYS A 81 5.77 1.60 -8.01
CA LYS A 81 6.08 2.33 -6.77
C LYS A 81 7.34 1.81 -6.06
N GLY A 82 7.80 0.60 -6.43
CA GLY A 82 9.00 -0.03 -5.87
C GLY A 82 8.70 -1.14 -4.85
N TYR A 83 7.43 -1.55 -4.67
CA TYR A 83 7.15 -2.75 -3.88
C TYR A 83 7.80 -3.97 -4.55
N ARG A 84 8.37 -4.86 -3.73
CA ARG A 84 9.06 -6.04 -4.24
C ARG A 84 8.08 -7.18 -4.52
N PRO A 85 8.34 -8.00 -5.56
CA PRO A 85 7.49 -9.14 -5.90
C PRO A 85 7.21 -10.06 -4.70
N GLU A 86 8.22 -10.35 -3.89
CA GLU A 86 8.13 -11.22 -2.71
C GLU A 86 7.24 -10.68 -1.59
N SER A 87 6.93 -9.39 -1.59
CA SER A 87 5.98 -8.78 -0.65
C SER A 87 4.53 -8.91 -1.10
N LEU A 88 4.27 -9.36 -2.32
CA LEU A 88 2.92 -9.39 -2.89
C LEU A 88 2.34 -10.80 -2.86
N GLU A 89 1.17 -10.93 -2.26
CA GLU A 89 0.40 -12.17 -2.25
C GLU A 89 -1.01 -11.91 -2.79
N LEU A 90 -1.38 -12.64 -3.85
CA LEU A 90 -2.69 -12.56 -4.48
C LEU A 90 -3.60 -13.68 -3.97
N GLU A 91 -4.87 -13.33 -3.79
CA GLU A 91 -5.93 -14.27 -3.46
C GLU A 91 -5.66 -15.08 -2.18
N ARG A 92 -5.19 -14.37 -1.12
CA ARG A 92 -5.04 -14.99 0.20
C ARG A 92 -6.41 -15.38 0.75
N GLU A 93 -6.51 -16.64 1.19
CA GLU A 93 -7.71 -17.18 1.83
C GLU A 93 -7.47 -17.43 3.32
N TRP A 94 -8.48 -17.15 4.12
CA TRP A 94 -8.52 -17.50 5.52
C TRP A 94 -9.58 -18.60 5.74
N ALA A 95 -9.20 -19.65 6.47
CA ALA A 95 -10.13 -20.67 6.91
C ALA A 95 -11.05 -20.11 7.99
N LEU A 96 -12.20 -19.59 7.60
CA LEU A 96 -13.26 -19.25 8.54
C LEU A 96 -13.87 -20.57 9.03
N GLY A 97 -14.03 -20.74 10.37
CA GLY A 97 -14.50 -21.99 10.98
C GLY A 97 -15.73 -22.60 10.33
N HIS A 98 -16.05 -23.81 10.68
CA HIS A 98 -16.87 -24.84 9.99
C HIS A 98 -18.19 -24.40 9.29
N GLU A 99 -18.66 -23.16 9.38
CA GLU A 99 -19.94 -22.72 8.80
C GLU A 99 -19.91 -21.43 7.98
N GLN A 100 -18.76 -20.75 7.82
CA GLN A 100 -18.69 -19.50 7.06
C GLN A 100 -17.84 -19.63 5.80
N LYS A 101 -18.30 -18.98 4.72
CA LYS A 101 -17.53 -18.87 3.47
C LYS A 101 -16.16 -18.29 3.77
N SER A 102 -15.11 -18.93 3.30
CA SER A 102 -13.74 -18.39 3.38
C SER A 102 -13.68 -16.99 2.76
N GLY A 103 -13.22 -16.00 3.52
CA GLY A 103 -12.89 -14.70 2.96
C GLY A 103 -11.63 -14.84 2.09
N ARG A 104 -11.56 -14.11 0.99
CA ARG A 104 -10.41 -14.08 0.09
C ARG A 104 -10.14 -12.63 -0.28
N ALA A 105 -8.98 -12.10 0.11
CA ALA A 105 -8.54 -10.79 -0.30
C ALA A 105 -7.85 -10.84 -1.66
N ASP A 106 -8.01 -9.82 -2.48
CA ASP A 106 -7.40 -9.76 -3.80
C ASP A 106 -5.89 -9.63 -3.71
N ILE A 107 -5.38 -8.72 -2.88
CA ILE A 107 -3.94 -8.48 -2.71
C ILE A 107 -3.63 -8.30 -1.23
N CYS A 108 -2.60 -8.99 -0.74
CA CYS A 108 -1.95 -8.70 0.53
C CYS A 108 -0.53 -8.21 0.27
N ILE A 109 -0.13 -7.17 0.98
CA ILE A 109 1.25 -6.68 1.02
C ILE A 109 1.84 -7.13 2.35
N ASN A 110 2.88 -7.96 2.29
CA ASN A 110 3.46 -8.63 3.46
C ASN A 110 4.86 -8.09 3.76
N ASP A 111 5.26 -8.19 5.02
CA ASP A 111 6.65 -7.99 5.44
C ASP A 111 7.50 -9.28 5.24
N GLU A 112 8.78 -9.23 5.63
CA GLU A 112 9.71 -10.36 5.53
C GLU A 112 9.38 -11.54 6.45
N ARG A 113 8.50 -11.34 7.44
CA ARG A 113 8.03 -12.38 8.36
C ARG A 113 6.76 -13.05 7.83
N GLY A 114 6.16 -12.47 6.78
CA GLY A 114 4.89 -12.88 6.22
C GLY A 114 3.69 -12.24 6.92
N ASP A 115 3.91 -11.28 7.83
CA ASP A 115 2.84 -10.50 8.44
C ASP A 115 2.29 -9.50 7.42
N THR A 116 0.97 -9.36 7.36
CA THR A 116 0.32 -8.51 6.37
C THR A 116 0.36 -7.05 6.81
N LEU A 117 1.00 -6.20 6.02
CA LEU A 117 1.04 -4.75 6.22
C LEU A 117 -0.22 -4.07 5.70
N ALA A 118 -0.67 -4.49 4.52
CA ALA A 118 -1.89 -3.95 3.93
C ALA A 118 -2.70 -5.06 3.24
N ILE A 119 -4.01 -4.97 3.37
CA ILE A 119 -4.98 -5.79 2.63
C ILE A 119 -5.68 -4.87 1.63
N VAL A 120 -5.66 -5.24 0.37
CA VAL A 120 -6.30 -4.49 -0.72
C VAL A 120 -7.42 -5.33 -1.31
N GLU A 121 -8.61 -4.77 -1.30
CA GLU A 121 -9.78 -5.27 -2.00
C GLU A 121 -10.00 -4.42 -3.25
N CYS A 122 -10.04 -5.05 -4.41
CA CYS A 122 -10.21 -4.40 -5.70
C CYS A 122 -11.68 -4.46 -6.13
N LYS A 123 -12.20 -3.35 -6.64
CA LYS A 123 -13.55 -3.29 -7.22
C LYS A 123 -13.52 -2.54 -8.54
N THR A 124 -14.43 -2.89 -9.45
CA THR A 124 -14.61 -2.06 -10.63
C THR A 124 -15.06 -0.65 -10.24
N PRO A 125 -14.57 0.41 -10.94
CA PRO A 125 -14.91 1.77 -10.59
C PRO A 125 -16.40 2.06 -10.78
N GLY A 126 -16.93 2.97 -9.97
CA GLY A 126 -18.32 3.40 -10.03
C GLY A 126 -19.21 2.64 -9.05
N THR A 127 -20.15 1.81 -9.53
CA THR A 127 -21.21 1.23 -8.67
C THR A 127 -20.66 0.20 -7.68
N GLU A 128 -19.77 -0.67 -8.10
CA GLU A 128 -19.22 -1.73 -7.23
C GLU A 128 -18.36 -1.14 -6.12
N PHE A 129 -17.43 -0.24 -6.47
CA PHE A 129 -16.61 0.48 -5.50
C PHE A 129 -17.47 1.23 -4.47
N LYS A 130 -18.49 1.97 -4.94
CA LYS A 130 -19.39 2.72 -4.06
C LYS A 130 -20.23 1.81 -3.15
N ASN A 131 -20.69 0.67 -3.68
CA ASN A 131 -21.46 -0.29 -2.90
C ASN A 131 -20.58 -0.93 -1.82
N GLU A 132 -19.33 -1.33 -2.15
CA GLU A 132 -18.44 -1.91 -1.15
C GLU A 132 -18.05 -0.89 -0.09
N PHE A 133 -17.77 0.36 -0.47
CA PHE A 133 -17.52 1.42 0.51
C PHE A 133 -18.74 1.65 1.43
N LYS A 134 -19.96 1.60 0.89
CA LYS A 134 -21.19 1.68 1.70
C LYS A 134 -21.34 0.47 2.63
N ASN A 135 -21.00 -0.73 2.19
CA ASN A 135 -20.99 -1.93 3.04
C ASN A 135 -19.99 -1.77 4.18
N MET A 136 -18.77 -1.29 3.87
CA MET A 136 -17.76 -0.98 4.90
C MET A 136 -18.31 -0.04 5.97
N GLN A 137 -19.03 1.01 5.56
CA GLN A 137 -19.63 1.98 6.49
C GLN A 137 -20.80 1.40 7.30
N SER A 138 -21.53 0.43 6.77
CA SER A 138 -22.74 -0.11 7.42
C SER A 138 -22.44 -1.27 8.38
N ASP A 139 -21.50 -2.16 8.05
CA ASP A 139 -21.24 -3.37 8.81
C ASP A 139 -19.76 -3.82 8.78
N GLY A 140 -18.89 -3.04 8.15
CA GLY A 140 -17.47 -3.34 8.01
C GLY A 140 -17.09 -4.02 6.70
N GLY A 141 -18.04 -4.53 5.93
CA GLY A 141 -17.80 -5.13 4.62
C GLY A 141 -16.80 -6.29 4.62
N GLN A 142 -16.18 -6.52 3.47
CA GLN A 142 -15.18 -7.57 3.31
C GLN A 142 -13.88 -7.26 4.07
N LEU A 143 -13.40 -6.03 4.04
CA LEU A 143 -12.11 -5.64 4.57
C LEU A 143 -11.98 -5.84 6.09
N LEU A 144 -13.01 -5.45 6.89
CA LEU A 144 -12.96 -5.66 8.33
C LEU A 144 -13.03 -7.16 8.68
N SER A 145 -13.70 -7.96 7.84
CA SER A 145 -13.74 -9.42 7.99
C SER A 145 -12.36 -10.05 7.79
N TYR A 146 -11.58 -9.55 6.84
CA TYR A 146 -10.19 -9.99 6.65
C TYR A 146 -9.29 -9.52 7.80
N TRP A 147 -9.45 -8.28 8.25
CA TRP A 147 -8.67 -7.75 9.35
C TRP A 147 -8.90 -8.49 10.67
N GLN A 148 -10.08 -9.02 10.90
CA GLN A 148 -10.34 -9.90 12.05
C GLN A 148 -9.39 -11.11 12.04
N GLN A 149 -9.01 -11.61 10.87
CA GLN A 149 -8.12 -12.77 10.72
C GLN A 149 -6.63 -12.37 10.72
N GLU A 150 -6.31 -11.15 10.27
CA GLU A 150 -4.96 -10.64 10.11
C GLU A 150 -4.75 -9.37 10.95
N ARG A 151 -4.62 -9.55 12.25
CA ARG A 151 -4.57 -8.44 13.22
C ARG A 151 -3.29 -7.60 13.18
N ALA A 152 -2.23 -8.09 12.53
CA ALA A 152 -0.99 -7.35 12.29
C ALA A 152 -1.14 -6.30 11.17
N THR A 153 -2.21 -6.36 10.38
CA THR A 153 -2.48 -5.44 9.27
C THR A 153 -2.51 -3.99 9.75
N ARG A 154 -1.79 -3.13 9.05
CA ARG A 154 -1.76 -1.68 9.31
C ARG A 154 -2.78 -0.91 8.48
N TRP A 155 -3.07 -1.38 7.28
CA TRP A 155 -3.94 -0.69 6.33
C TRP A 155 -4.93 -1.64 5.68
N LEU A 156 -6.19 -1.23 5.66
CA LEU A 156 -7.22 -1.81 4.81
C LEU A 156 -7.47 -0.85 3.66
N VAL A 157 -7.43 -1.34 2.45
CA VAL A 157 -7.54 -0.51 1.24
C VAL A 157 -8.62 -1.05 0.33
N LEU A 158 -9.62 -0.24 0.06
CA LEU A 158 -10.54 -0.45 -1.05
C LEU A 158 -9.99 0.31 -2.25
N PHE A 159 -9.73 -0.40 -3.34
CA PHE A 159 -9.08 0.13 -4.53
C PHE A 159 -9.95 -0.05 -5.77
N ALA A 160 -9.97 0.95 -6.62
CA ALA A 160 -10.51 0.88 -7.97
C ALA A 160 -9.56 1.57 -8.96
N CYS A 161 -9.68 1.23 -10.22
CA CYS A 161 -8.90 1.86 -11.26
C CYS A 161 -9.75 2.07 -12.51
N ASP A 162 -9.81 3.31 -12.96
CA ASP A 162 -10.52 3.67 -14.19
C ASP A 162 -9.51 3.92 -15.34
N PHE A 163 -10.02 3.85 -16.57
CA PHE A 163 -9.29 4.24 -17.76
C PHE A 163 -10.09 5.32 -18.48
N ILE A 164 -9.62 6.57 -18.38
CA ILE A 164 -10.31 7.77 -18.87
C ILE A 164 -9.32 8.61 -19.67
N ASN A 165 -9.70 9.02 -20.88
CA ASN A 165 -8.88 9.87 -21.75
C ASN A 165 -7.45 9.34 -22.00
N ASN A 166 -7.31 8.02 -22.11
CA ASN A 166 -6.03 7.29 -22.25
C ASN A 166 -5.11 7.37 -21.02
N GLU A 167 -5.66 7.67 -19.87
CA GLU A 167 -4.93 7.70 -18.61
C GLU A 167 -5.52 6.70 -17.60
N ILE A 168 -4.64 6.14 -16.78
CA ILE A 168 -5.00 5.30 -15.65
C ILE A 168 -5.32 6.21 -14.47
N VAL A 169 -6.53 6.10 -13.95
CA VAL A 169 -7.03 6.94 -12.86
C VAL A 169 -7.37 6.04 -11.67
N PRO A 170 -6.45 5.90 -10.69
CA PRO A 170 -6.73 5.15 -9.47
C PRO A 170 -7.66 5.92 -8.54
N ASP A 171 -8.50 5.19 -7.83
CA ASP A 171 -9.33 5.67 -6.73
C ASP A 171 -9.16 4.72 -5.55
N GLN A 172 -8.96 5.24 -4.34
CA GLN A 172 -8.81 4.42 -3.16
C GLN A 172 -9.34 5.08 -1.90
N VAL A 173 -9.80 4.23 -0.99
CA VAL A 173 -10.20 4.57 0.37
C VAL A 173 -9.46 3.63 1.31
N SER A 174 -8.81 4.18 2.34
CA SER A 174 -7.99 3.40 3.25
C SER A 174 -8.38 3.64 4.71
N ILE A 175 -8.37 2.57 5.50
CA ILE A 175 -8.58 2.62 6.95
C ILE A 175 -7.23 2.32 7.62
N ASN A 176 -6.81 3.19 8.54
CA ASN A 176 -5.68 2.93 9.42
C ASN A 176 -6.12 1.97 10.54
N CYS A 177 -5.45 0.85 10.64
CA CYS A 177 -5.74 -0.21 11.62
C CYS A 177 -5.02 -0.02 12.96
N SER A 178 -4.23 1.04 13.10
CA SER A 178 -3.49 1.31 14.33
C SER A 178 -4.29 2.18 15.29
N ASP A 179 -4.21 1.89 16.57
CA ASP A 179 -4.78 2.77 17.58
C ASP A 179 -3.99 4.08 17.65
N ASP A 180 -4.70 5.21 17.54
CA ASP A 180 -4.13 6.55 17.72
C ASP A 180 -3.72 6.79 19.18
N GLU A 181 -2.55 7.37 19.41
CA GLU A 181 -2.00 7.57 20.74
C GLU A 181 -2.83 8.52 21.61
N ASN A 182 -3.56 9.47 21.01
CA ASN A 182 -4.45 10.33 21.74
C ASN A 182 -5.65 9.53 22.27
N PHE A 183 -6.23 8.64 21.46
CA PHE A 183 -7.31 7.76 21.91
C PHE A 183 -6.82 6.74 22.95
N ILE A 184 -5.60 6.22 22.81
CA ILE A 184 -4.97 5.38 23.84
C ILE A 184 -4.85 6.15 25.17
N ALA A 185 -4.42 7.41 25.12
CA ALA A 185 -4.29 8.24 26.32
C ALA A 185 -5.65 8.61 26.94
N LEU A 186 -6.67 8.82 26.13
CA LEU A 186 -8.05 9.08 26.56
C LEU A 186 -8.69 7.83 27.18
N ALA A 187 -8.56 6.67 26.56
CA ALA A 187 -9.09 5.39 27.05
C ALA A 187 -8.57 5.01 28.45
N LYS A 188 -7.37 5.48 28.83
CA LYS A 188 -6.85 5.32 30.21
C LYS A 188 -7.65 6.08 31.26
N ARG A 189 -8.48 7.05 30.85
CA ARG A 189 -9.22 7.94 31.75
C ARG A 189 -10.73 7.81 31.57
N ASP A 190 -11.16 7.21 30.47
CA ASP A 190 -12.55 7.08 30.08
C ASP A 190 -12.78 5.69 29.45
N ASP A 191 -13.37 4.79 30.23
CA ASP A 191 -13.61 3.40 29.83
C ASP A 191 -14.67 3.28 28.69
N THR A 192 -15.30 4.37 28.28
CA THR A 192 -16.24 4.38 27.16
C THR A 192 -15.52 4.44 25.80
N ILE A 193 -14.24 4.77 25.78
CA ILE A 193 -13.45 4.84 24.54
C ILE A 193 -12.93 3.46 24.20
N ALA A 194 -13.51 2.85 23.19
CA ALA A 194 -13.07 1.55 22.68
C ALA A 194 -11.87 1.70 21.71
N LEU A 195 -10.92 0.76 21.79
CA LEU A 195 -9.75 0.71 20.93
C LEU A 195 -9.76 -0.54 20.05
N TYR A 196 -9.11 -0.47 18.89
CA TYR A 196 -9.00 -1.62 17.99
C TYR A 196 -8.32 -2.83 18.65
N ARG A 197 -7.32 -2.61 19.49
CA ARG A 197 -6.62 -3.69 20.22
C ARG A 197 -7.53 -4.56 21.08
N ASP A 198 -8.64 -3.99 21.55
CA ASP A 198 -9.59 -4.65 22.45
C ASP A 198 -10.78 -5.26 21.69
N ALA A 199 -10.90 -4.98 20.39
CA ALA A 199 -11.93 -5.52 19.52
C ALA A 199 -11.51 -6.89 18.95
N HIS A 200 -12.41 -7.88 19.02
CA HIS A 200 -12.13 -9.26 18.62
C HIS A 200 -13.07 -9.79 17.52
N THR A 201 -14.15 -9.10 17.26
CA THR A 201 -15.10 -9.46 16.19
C THR A 201 -15.23 -8.34 15.15
N VAL A 202 -15.77 -8.66 13.98
CA VAL A 202 -16.01 -7.67 12.92
C VAL A 202 -16.90 -6.54 13.42
N GLU A 203 -17.95 -6.88 14.16
CA GLU A 203 -18.90 -5.93 14.74
C GLU A 203 -18.20 -4.97 15.71
N GLN A 204 -17.31 -5.50 16.57
CA GLN A 204 -16.52 -4.68 17.50
C GLN A 204 -15.52 -3.79 16.76
N LEU A 205 -14.84 -4.29 15.74
CA LEU A 205 -13.94 -3.49 14.89
C LEU A 205 -14.69 -2.36 14.19
N HIS A 206 -15.86 -2.67 13.63
CA HIS A 206 -16.74 -1.69 12.98
C HIS A 206 -17.26 -0.65 14.00
N GLN A 207 -17.63 -1.09 15.19
CA GLN A 207 -18.07 -0.18 16.27
C GLN A 207 -16.95 0.80 16.65
N VAL A 208 -15.72 0.31 16.88
CA VAL A 208 -14.55 1.16 17.16
C VAL A 208 -14.30 2.15 16.03
N TRP A 209 -14.30 1.68 14.78
CA TRP A 209 -14.13 2.56 13.63
C TRP A 209 -15.21 3.64 13.56
N THR A 210 -16.44 3.29 13.90
CA THR A 210 -17.58 4.23 13.87
C THR A 210 -17.59 5.20 15.06
N GLU A 211 -17.44 4.70 16.28
CA GLU A 211 -17.65 5.48 17.50
C GLU A 211 -16.37 6.21 17.95
N THR A 212 -15.20 5.59 17.85
CA THR A 212 -13.94 6.22 18.25
C THR A 212 -13.30 7.01 17.12
N TYR A 213 -13.28 6.44 15.89
CA TYR A 213 -12.59 7.05 14.75
C TYR A 213 -13.53 7.76 13.76
N ASN A 214 -14.85 7.83 14.05
CA ASN A 214 -15.85 8.54 13.24
C ASN A 214 -15.81 8.14 11.75
N GLN A 215 -15.56 6.86 11.47
CA GLN A 215 -15.38 6.30 10.12
C GLN A 215 -14.33 7.04 9.30
N GLN A 216 -13.26 7.49 9.94
CA GLN A 216 -12.17 8.18 9.28
C GLN A 216 -11.54 7.29 8.22
N VAL A 217 -11.29 7.88 7.06
CA VAL A 217 -10.59 7.26 5.95
C VAL A 217 -9.49 8.17 5.45
N GLU A 218 -8.45 7.55 4.89
CA GLU A 218 -7.36 8.24 4.23
C GLU A 218 -7.38 7.92 2.73
N GLY A 219 -6.96 8.86 1.90
CA GLY A 219 -6.80 8.65 0.46
C GLY A 219 -5.36 8.36 0.10
N ASN A 220 -5.18 7.57 -0.94
CA ASN A 220 -3.91 7.37 -1.65
C ASN A 220 -2.67 7.03 -0.79
N ILE A 221 -2.83 6.16 0.20
CA ILE A 221 -1.71 5.73 1.06
C ILE A 221 -0.70 4.83 0.33
N LEU A 222 -1.12 4.11 -0.72
CA LEU A 222 -0.24 3.19 -1.46
C LEU A 222 0.58 3.91 -2.54
N PHE A 223 0.01 4.90 -3.22
CA PHE A 223 0.56 5.48 -4.46
C PHE A 223 0.84 6.98 -4.37
N GLY A 224 0.49 7.63 -3.26
CA GLY A 224 0.72 9.07 -3.05
C GLY A 224 2.21 9.44 -3.15
N ASP A 225 2.49 10.69 -3.49
CA ASP A 225 3.88 11.18 -3.61
C ASP A 225 4.70 11.00 -2.33
N ARG A 226 4.02 11.03 -1.17
CA ARG A 226 4.62 10.81 0.15
C ARG A 226 4.64 9.36 0.61
N SER A 227 3.97 8.47 -0.14
CA SER A 227 3.93 7.05 0.21
C SER A 227 5.24 6.41 -0.21
N THR A 228 5.86 5.66 0.69
CA THR A 228 7.07 4.88 0.40
C THR A 228 6.69 3.42 0.27
N ALA A 229 7.23 2.75 -0.75
CA ALA A 229 7.07 1.30 -0.87
C ALA A 229 7.76 0.60 0.31
N TYR A 230 7.13 -0.44 0.82
CA TYR A 230 7.74 -1.27 1.85
C TYR A 230 8.95 -2.03 1.28
N HIS A 231 10.08 -1.87 1.95
CA HIS A 231 11.31 -2.62 1.66
C HIS A 231 11.65 -3.49 2.86
N PRO A 232 11.58 -4.82 2.75
CA PRO A 232 11.78 -5.73 3.88
C PRO A 232 13.16 -5.61 4.54
N MET A 233 14.17 -5.17 3.80
CA MET A 233 15.55 -5.03 4.28
C MET A 233 15.82 -3.72 5.02
N VAL A 234 14.90 -2.77 4.99
CA VAL A 234 15.04 -1.46 5.64
C VAL A 234 13.73 -1.19 6.41
N PRO A 235 13.60 -1.71 7.63
CA PRO A 235 12.43 -1.40 8.44
C PRO A 235 12.34 0.12 8.68
N PRO A 236 11.13 0.69 8.72
CA PRO A 236 10.96 2.10 8.98
C PRO A 236 11.60 2.47 10.32
N LEU A 237 12.35 3.57 10.33
CA LEU A 237 13.01 4.08 11.52
C LEU A 237 11.97 4.69 12.47
N LEU A 238 11.88 4.16 13.68
CA LEU A 238 11.02 4.73 14.72
C LEU A 238 11.79 5.81 15.49
N LYS A 239 11.09 6.78 16.08
CA LYS A 239 11.74 7.82 16.89
C LYS A 239 12.62 7.25 18.00
N LYS A 240 12.22 6.15 18.64
CA LYS A 240 13.02 5.47 19.69
C LYS A 240 14.36 4.91 19.17
N ASP A 241 14.48 4.69 17.86
CA ASP A 241 15.66 4.10 17.22
C ASP A 241 16.68 5.20 16.82
N LEU A 242 16.30 6.47 16.96
CA LEU A 242 17.21 7.57 16.75
C LEU A 242 18.34 7.56 17.79
N VAL A 243 19.55 7.77 17.31
CA VAL A 243 20.73 7.93 18.17
C VAL A 243 21.10 9.40 18.30
N ASP A 244 21.59 9.78 19.49
CA ASP A 244 22.04 11.13 19.73
C ASP A 244 23.18 11.50 18.80
N PHE A 245 23.12 12.71 18.30
CA PHE A 245 24.13 13.29 17.44
C PHE A 245 25.43 13.49 18.23
N ARG A 246 26.48 12.78 17.87
CA ARG A 246 27.82 12.99 18.48
C ARG A 246 28.65 13.91 17.61
N ALA A 247 29.29 14.90 18.24
CA ALA A 247 30.09 15.91 17.55
C ALA A 247 31.30 15.36 16.77
N GLU A 248 31.68 14.09 17.01
CA GLU A 248 32.78 13.41 16.35
C GLU A 248 32.43 12.93 14.94
N ASP A 249 31.16 12.86 14.61
CA ASP A 249 30.71 12.46 13.27
C ASP A 249 30.86 13.68 12.35
N SER A 250 31.77 13.61 11.40
CA SER A 250 32.00 14.64 10.39
C SER A 250 30.83 14.81 9.40
N ILE A 251 29.59 14.89 9.95
CA ILE A 251 28.34 14.96 9.16
C ILE A 251 28.34 16.18 8.27
N VAL A 252 28.86 17.33 8.77
CA VAL A 252 28.97 18.55 7.96
C VAL A 252 29.87 18.28 6.74
N ASN A 253 30.99 17.62 6.93
CA ASN A 253 31.91 17.28 5.84
C ASN A 253 31.31 16.27 4.84
N ARG A 254 30.60 15.25 5.33
CA ARG A 254 29.89 14.30 4.49
C ARG A 254 28.76 14.96 3.69
N PHE A 255 28.04 15.88 4.33
CA PHE A 255 26.99 16.64 3.66
C PHE A 255 27.55 17.57 2.59
N GLU A 256 28.65 18.27 2.88
CA GLU A 256 29.37 19.08 1.89
C GLU A 256 29.85 18.25 0.70
N GLU A 257 30.28 17.02 0.94
CA GLU A 257 30.74 16.09 -0.10
C GLU A 257 29.56 15.64 -0.98
N ILE A 258 28.41 15.28 -0.39
CA ILE A 258 27.18 14.94 -1.12
C ILE A 258 26.72 16.13 -1.97
N LEU A 259 26.68 17.32 -1.42
CA LEU A 259 26.27 18.54 -2.15
C LEU A 259 27.24 18.87 -3.30
N ARG A 260 28.55 18.64 -3.14
CA ARG A 260 29.54 18.85 -4.19
C ARG A 260 29.38 17.82 -5.32
N HIS A 261 29.09 16.55 -5.01
CA HIS A 261 28.89 15.52 -6.01
C HIS A 261 27.61 15.69 -6.82
N ASN A 262 26.61 16.40 -6.27
CA ASN A 262 25.34 16.67 -6.94
C ASN A 262 25.28 18.05 -7.63
N ASN A 263 26.44 18.63 -8.02
CA ASN A 263 26.54 19.88 -8.79
C ASN A 263 25.86 21.11 -8.14
N VAL A 264 25.78 21.16 -6.82
CA VAL A 264 25.34 22.36 -6.11
C VAL A 264 26.55 23.31 -6.01
N SER A 265 26.72 24.15 -7.01
CA SER A 265 27.88 25.06 -7.13
C SER A 265 27.79 26.28 -6.24
N ASP A 266 26.65 26.58 -5.67
CA ASP A 266 26.40 27.75 -4.82
C ASP A 266 26.37 27.34 -3.33
N LYS A 267 27.42 27.72 -2.60
CA LYS A 267 27.59 27.40 -1.19
C LYS A 267 26.49 27.97 -0.30
N GLU A 268 25.98 29.17 -0.60
CA GLU A 268 24.93 29.82 0.16
C GLU A 268 23.58 29.09 -0.01
N ASN A 269 23.24 28.69 -1.21
CA ASN A 269 22.06 27.90 -1.51
C ASN A 269 22.14 26.48 -0.90
N ALA A 270 23.34 25.86 -0.93
CA ALA A 270 23.58 24.58 -0.29
C ALA A 270 23.38 24.64 1.23
N PHE A 271 23.88 25.67 1.87
CA PHE A 271 23.73 25.90 3.31
C PHE A 271 22.26 26.14 3.70
N ASN A 272 21.55 26.99 2.94
CA ASN A 272 20.14 27.27 3.20
C ASN A 272 19.27 26.04 3.02
N ARG A 273 19.53 25.19 2.03
CA ARG A 273 18.85 23.89 1.84
C ARG A 273 19.14 22.94 3.00
N LEU A 274 20.40 22.89 3.45
CA LEU A 274 20.79 22.09 4.61
C LEU A 274 19.99 22.48 5.86
N ILE A 275 19.93 23.79 6.16
CA ILE A 275 19.16 24.29 7.31
C ILE A 275 17.68 23.94 7.16
N ALA A 276 17.10 24.10 5.98
CA ALA A 276 15.71 23.73 5.73
C ALA A 276 15.45 22.24 5.97
N LEU A 277 16.35 21.36 5.53
CA LEU A 277 16.28 19.92 5.78
C LEU A 277 16.41 19.59 7.28
N PHE A 278 17.34 20.26 8.00
CA PHE A 278 17.45 20.08 9.44
C PHE A 278 16.21 20.52 10.21
N ILE A 279 15.61 21.64 9.82
CA ILE A 279 14.38 22.13 10.44
C ILE A 279 13.23 21.15 10.18
N ALA A 280 13.10 20.63 8.95
CA ALA A 280 12.10 19.64 8.61
C ALA A 280 12.27 18.34 9.43
N LYS A 281 13.52 17.85 9.54
CA LYS A 281 13.85 16.68 10.36
C LYS A 281 13.53 16.91 11.83
N LEU A 282 13.93 18.03 12.40
CA LEU A 282 13.64 18.37 13.80
C LEU A 282 12.13 18.47 14.05
N GLN A 283 11.38 19.06 13.12
CA GLN A 283 9.92 19.17 13.23
C GLN A 283 9.27 17.79 13.21
N ASP A 284 9.71 16.90 12.33
CA ASP A 284 9.25 15.53 12.29
C ASP A 284 9.55 14.81 13.62
N GLU A 285 10.79 14.81 14.06
CA GLU A 285 11.21 14.17 15.31
C GLU A 285 10.47 14.72 16.54
N LEU A 286 10.23 16.03 16.62
CA LEU A 286 9.54 16.67 17.74
C LEU A 286 8.05 16.33 17.76
N SER A 287 7.44 16.12 16.60
CA SER A 287 6.02 15.82 16.45
C SER A 287 5.67 14.35 16.73
N LYS A 288 6.66 13.45 16.72
CA LYS A 288 6.45 11.99 16.84
C LYS A 288 6.66 11.48 18.27
N MET A 289 5.90 10.47 18.63
CA MET A 289 6.10 9.68 19.84
C MET A 289 7.21 8.61 19.63
N PRO A 290 7.79 8.04 20.70
CA PRO A 290 8.90 7.10 20.59
C PRO A 290 8.63 5.88 19.68
N THR A 291 7.38 5.42 19.60
CA THR A 291 6.96 4.25 18.81
C THR A 291 6.43 4.59 17.43
N GLN A 292 6.38 5.86 17.06
CA GLN A 292 5.95 6.31 15.75
C GLN A 292 7.11 6.35 14.75
N GLU A 293 6.77 6.10 13.50
CA GLU A 293 7.71 6.18 12.39
C GLU A 293 8.12 7.62 12.14
N ILE A 294 9.40 7.81 11.84
CA ILE A 294 9.95 9.09 11.38
C ILE A 294 9.64 9.20 9.88
N GLU A 295 9.00 10.27 9.45
CA GLU A 295 8.69 10.50 8.04
C GLU A 295 9.93 10.99 7.25
N PHE A 296 10.83 11.70 7.92
CA PHE A 296 12.06 12.22 7.32
C PHE A 296 13.22 11.22 7.45
N GLN A 297 13.14 10.11 6.71
CA GLN A 297 14.15 9.04 6.80
C GLN A 297 14.75 8.59 5.46
N TYR A 298 14.34 9.17 4.33
CA TYR A 298 14.84 8.83 2.99
C TYR A 298 15.21 10.07 2.20
#